data_3b443c7eade858ec186e79969d867245
#
_entry.id   3b443c7eade858ec186e79969d867245
#
_cell.length_a   1.000
_cell.length_b   1.000
_cell.length_c   1.000
_cell.angle_alpha   90.00
_cell.angle_beta   90.00
_cell.angle_gamma   90.00
#
_symmetry.space_group_name_H-M   'P 1'
#
loop_
_entity.id
_entity.type
_entity.pdbx_description
1 polymer ?
#
loop_
_entity_poly.entity_id
_entity_poly.type
_entity_poly.pdbx_seq_one_letter_code
_entity_poly.pdbx_strand_id
1 'polypeptide(L)'
;MDTFKRSKLPDVGTTIFTVMSRRARELGALNLGQGFPDYDIDPRLGELVAAAMKQGHNQYAPMEGLMSLRERIAQKLSMSYGLEVDPETQVTVTLGATEAIYSAIQAVVGPGDEVIMFDPSYDSYDPAVRLAGARSIRIPLMPPEFRYDWDRVRGAINERTRLVLFNTPHNPACSAATAEDLNTLADVIRGRDILVMSDEVYEHVVYDGRSHASVLLQPELAEKSFTVFSFGKTMHATGLRVGYAIASAVLTRELRKVHQFNTFSISHPTQHAIAAYLAEKPDSWRGLPAFFQAKRDRVRNALETSGFRLPPARGTYFQLLDFSEFSPPGDIGFAERLLTEAGVATIPLSPFYAEPPALSVVRLCIAKRDATLDEAVLRINAFAARIGRAGA
;
A
#
# COMPACT_ATOMS: atom_id res chain seq x y z
N MET A 1 17.25 23.69 -21.29
CA MET A 1 18.02 24.02 -20.08
C MET A 1 17.06 24.05 -18.92
N ASP A 2 17.25 23.17 -17.96
CA ASP A 2 16.44 23.16 -16.76
C ASP A 2 16.83 24.40 -15.93
N THR A 3 15.95 25.40 -15.90
CA THR A 3 16.24 26.71 -15.28
C THR A 3 16.03 26.68 -13.76
N PHE A 4 15.40 25.62 -13.21
CA PHE A 4 15.12 25.51 -11.79
C PHE A 4 16.20 24.69 -11.04
N LYS A 5 17.14 25.40 -10.42
CA LYS A 5 18.30 24.80 -9.75
C LYS A 5 18.11 24.39 -8.28
N ARG A 6 16.89 24.55 -7.71
CA ARG A 6 16.63 24.33 -6.28
C ARG A 6 15.49 23.34 -6.03
N SER A 7 15.46 22.22 -6.77
CA SER A 7 14.51 21.15 -6.45
C SER A 7 14.80 20.54 -5.09
N LYS A 8 13.77 20.30 -4.29
CA LYS A 8 13.87 19.51 -3.05
C LYS A 8 13.98 18.00 -3.33
N LEU A 9 13.60 17.56 -4.53
CA LEU A 9 13.60 16.17 -4.98
C LEU A 9 14.24 16.08 -6.38
N PRO A 10 15.56 16.40 -6.53
CA PRO A 10 16.19 16.56 -7.85
C PRO A 10 16.33 15.25 -8.64
N ASP A 11 16.31 14.12 -7.97
CA ASP A 11 16.46 12.76 -8.48
C ASP A 11 15.12 12.02 -8.66
N VAL A 12 14.00 12.64 -8.24
CA VAL A 12 12.67 12.04 -8.40
C VAL A 12 12.13 12.35 -9.79
N GLY A 13 12.00 11.29 -10.59
CA GLY A 13 11.48 11.34 -11.95
C GLY A 13 10.04 10.81 -12.07
N THR A 14 9.66 10.46 -13.31
CA THR A 14 8.39 9.77 -13.58
C THR A 14 8.42 8.37 -12.96
N THR A 15 7.40 8.04 -12.17
CA THR A 15 7.34 6.75 -11.49
C THR A 15 7.26 5.58 -12.46
N ILE A 16 7.80 4.44 -12.07
CA ILE A 16 7.75 3.20 -12.87
C ILE A 16 6.30 2.79 -13.19
N PHE A 17 5.36 3.07 -12.30
CA PHE A 17 3.93 2.84 -12.53
C PHE A 17 3.41 3.64 -13.73
N THR A 18 3.77 4.92 -13.81
CA THR A 18 3.37 5.79 -14.92
C THR A 18 4.01 5.36 -16.23
N VAL A 19 5.30 5.02 -16.20
CA VAL A 19 6.05 4.55 -17.37
C VAL A 19 5.41 3.27 -17.93
N MET A 20 5.27 2.23 -17.11
CA MET A 20 4.73 0.95 -17.55
C MET A 20 3.27 1.04 -18.00
N SER A 21 2.43 1.87 -17.33
CA SER A 21 1.04 2.04 -17.74
C SER A 21 0.88 2.82 -19.05
N ARG A 22 1.73 3.81 -19.29
CA ARG A 22 1.77 4.51 -20.59
C ARG A 22 2.14 3.55 -21.70
N ARG A 23 3.22 2.79 -21.52
CA ARG A 23 3.70 1.79 -22.46
C ARG A 23 2.67 0.69 -22.73
N ALA A 24 1.99 0.21 -21.68
CA ALA A 24 0.92 -0.77 -21.85
C ALA A 24 -0.20 -0.26 -22.75
N ARG A 25 -0.61 1.01 -22.61
CA ARG A 25 -1.62 1.63 -23.47
C ARG A 25 -1.14 1.80 -24.91
N GLU A 26 0.09 2.24 -25.11
CA GLU A 26 0.70 2.42 -26.44
C GLU A 26 0.73 1.11 -27.23
N LEU A 27 0.98 0.00 -26.54
CA LEU A 27 1.10 -1.34 -27.15
C LEU A 27 -0.20 -2.17 -27.11
N GLY A 28 -1.30 -1.64 -26.56
CA GLY A 28 -2.54 -2.42 -26.38
C GLY A 28 -2.34 -3.64 -25.47
N ALA A 29 -1.39 -3.60 -24.53
CA ALA A 29 -1.06 -4.70 -23.65
C ALA A 29 -1.98 -4.76 -22.42
N LEU A 30 -2.12 -5.95 -21.83
CA LEU A 30 -2.80 -6.14 -20.56
C LEU A 30 -2.01 -5.51 -19.43
N ASN A 31 -2.62 -4.60 -18.67
CA ASN A 31 -1.93 -3.91 -17.59
C ASN A 31 -2.12 -4.60 -16.23
N LEU A 32 -1.20 -5.50 -15.88
CA LEU A 32 -1.08 -6.09 -14.57
C LEU A 32 -0.03 -5.37 -13.70
N GLY A 33 0.52 -4.26 -14.16
CA GLY A 33 1.50 -3.46 -13.41
C GLY A 33 0.82 -2.58 -12.36
N GLN A 34 -0.26 -1.90 -12.72
CA GLN A 34 -0.92 -0.97 -11.81
C GLN A 34 -1.84 -1.63 -10.79
N GLY A 35 -1.69 -1.19 -9.52
CA GLY A 35 -2.40 -1.73 -8.37
C GLY A 35 -3.80 -1.14 -8.18
N PHE A 36 -4.69 -1.32 -9.18
CA PHE A 36 -6.11 -1.03 -9.05
C PHE A 36 -6.96 -2.03 -9.86
N PRO A 37 -8.23 -2.25 -9.45
CA PRO A 37 -9.15 -3.12 -10.15
C PRO A 37 -9.46 -2.66 -11.58
N ASP A 38 -9.73 -3.62 -12.50
CA ASP A 38 -10.31 -3.37 -13.83
C ASP A 38 -11.81 -3.73 -13.89
N TYR A 39 -12.41 -3.95 -12.72
CA TYR A 39 -13.84 -4.14 -12.52
C TYR A 39 -14.44 -2.98 -11.73
N ASP A 40 -15.73 -2.78 -11.88
CA ASP A 40 -16.45 -1.66 -11.29
C ASP A 40 -16.59 -1.80 -9.77
N ILE A 41 -16.81 -0.66 -9.10
CA ILE A 41 -17.18 -0.58 -7.67
C ILE A 41 -18.59 -1.14 -7.49
N ASP A 42 -18.99 -1.40 -6.23
CA ASP A 42 -20.39 -1.69 -5.93
C ASP A 42 -21.28 -0.54 -6.43
N PRO A 43 -22.26 -0.80 -7.34
CA PRO A 43 -23.12 0.24 -7.89
C PRO A 43 -23.82 1.07 -6.81
N ARG A 44 -24.13 0.43 -5.65
CA ARG A 44 -24.76 1.11 -4.52
C ARG A 44 -23.92 2.26 -3.99
N LEU A 45 -22.60 2.12 -3.96
CA LEU A 45 -21.70 3.20 -3.53
C LEU A 45 -21.78 4.41 -4.49
N GLY A 46 -21.84 4.16 -5.80
CA GLY A 46 -22.03 5.22 -6.81
C GLY A 46 -23.38 5.95 -6.66
N GLU A 47 -24.45 5.19 -6.43
CA GLU A 47 -25.79 5.75 -6.17
C GLU A 47 -25.78 6.65 -4.94
N LEU A 48 -25.13 6.23 -3.85
CA LEU A 48 -25.03 6.99 -2.62
C LEU A 48 -24.24 8.29 -2.80
N VAL A 49 -23.17 8.30 -3.59
CA VAL A 49 -22.47 9.55 -3.94
C VAL A 49 -23.38 10.51 -4.69
N ALA A 50 -24.10 10.02 -5.70
CA ALA A 50 -25.03 10.83 -6.47
C ALA A 50 -26.19 11.36 -5.60
N ALA A 51 -26.69 10.54 -4.69
CA ALA A 51 -27.74 10.93 -3.75
C ALA A 51 -27.25 12.03 -2.78
N ALA A 52 -26.06 11.88 -2.22
CA ALA A 52 -25.46 12.90 -1.33
C ALA A 52 -25.33 14.26 -2.02
N MET A 53 -24.87 14.27 -3.28
CA MET A 53 -24.79 15.51 -4.07
C MET A 53 -26.17 16.15 -4.28
N LYS A 54 -27.19 15.36 -4.60
CA LYS A 54 -28.58 15.84 -4.79
C LYS A 54 -29.20 16.36 -3.49
N GLN A 55 -28.80 15.81 -2.35
CA GLN A 55 -29.23 16.24 -1.01
C GLN A 55 -28.53 17.54 -0.54
N GLY A 56 -27.60 18.06 -1.32
CA GLY A 56 -26.96 19.33 -1.00
C GLY A 56 -25.68 19.23 -0.19
N HIS A 57 -25.09 18.04 -0.02
CA HIS A 57 -23.81 17.85 0.67
C HIS A 57 -22.62 18.27 -0.21
N ASN A 58 -22.64 19.54 -0.69
CA ASN A 58 -21.70 20.05 -1.71
C ASN A 58 -20.73 21.12 -1.18
N GLN A 59 -20.85 21.50 0.08
CA GLN A 59 -19.94 22.44 0.73
C GLN A 59 -18.86 21.69 1.52
N TYR A 60 -17.91 22.40 2.11
CA TYR A 60 -16.84 21.80 2.90
C TYR A 60 -17.39 20.90 4.02
N ALA A 61 -16.83 19.71 4.12
CA ALA A 61 -16.99 18.88 5.31
C ALA A 61 -16.11 19.41 6.45
N PRO A 62 -16.34 19.01 7.71
CA PRO A 62 -15.38 19.22 8.78
C PRO A 62 -13.98 18.71 8.41
N MET A 63 -12.95 19.43 8.85
CA MET A 63 -11.55 19.13 8.53
C MET A 63 -11.18 17.69 8.92
N GLU A 64 -11.58 17.25 10.11
CA GLU A 64 -11.31 15.89 10.61
C GLU A 64 -12.11 14.79 9.91
N GLY A 65 -13.06 15.17 9.08
CA GLY A 65 -14.03 14.29 8.45
C GLY A 65 -15.39 14.28 9.16
N LEU A 66 -16.43 13.85 8.45
CA LEU A 66 -17.79 13.74 9.00
C LEU A 66 -17.83 12.81 10.22
N MET A 67 -18.52 13.25 11.30
CA MET A 67 -18.68 12.43 12.50
C MET A 67 -19.31 11.08 12.16
N SER A 68 -20.35 11.08 11.33
CA SER A 68 -21.02 9.84 10.90
C SER A 68 -20.09 8.84 10.22
N LEU A 69 -19.10 9.31 9.45
CA LEU A 69 -18.08 8.42 8.86
C LEU A 69 -17.05 7.96 9.91
N ARG A 70 -16.62 8.86 10.78
CA ARG A 70 -15.67 8.53 11.86
C ARG A 70 -16.22 7.50 12.83
N GLU A 71 -17.52 7.57 13.17
CA GLU A 71 -18.25 6.57 13.96
C GLU A 71 -18.29 5.21 13.24
N ARG A 72 -18.52 5.18 11.92
CA ARG A 72 -18.47 3.93 11.14
C ARG A 72 -17.06 3.34 11.07
N ILE A 73 -16.03 4.17 11.03
CA ILE A 73 -14.63 3.72 11.11
C ILE A 73 -14.37 3.09 12.49
N ALA A 74 -14.76 3.74 13.58
CA ALA A 74 -14.63 3.18 14.92
C ALA A 74 -15.38 1.85 15.07
N GLN A 75 -16.62 1.77 14.57
CA GLN A 75 -17.39 0.52 14.53
C GLN A 75 -16.67 -0.58 13.73
N LYS A 76 -16.10 -0.24 12.55
CA LYS A 76 -15.32 -1.17 11.75
C LYS A 76 -14.13 -1.73 12.53
N LEU A 77 -13.40 -0.90 13.26
CA LEU A 77 -12.25 -1.33 14.06
C LEU A 77 -12.69 -2.23 15.23
N SER A 78 -13.80 -1.90 15.88
CA SER A 78 -14.39 -2.77 16.92
C SER A 78 -14.78 -4.13 16.34
N MET A 79 -15.45 -4.17 15.18
CA MET A 79 -15.85 -5.42 14.52
C MET A 79 -14.67 -6.25 13.97
N SER A 80 -13.59 -5.60 13.56
CA SER A 80 -12.43 -6.26 12.93
C SER A 80 -11.40 -6.71 13.98
N TYR A 81 -11.22 -5.93 15.03
CA TYR A 81 -10.09 -6.09 15.97
C TYR A 81 -10.51 -6.10 17.45
N GLY A 82 -11.78 -5.82 17.75
CA GLY A 82 -12.24 -5.69 19.15
C GLY A 82 -11.74 -4.41 19.84
N LEU A 83 -11.36 -3.39 19.08
CA LEU A 83 -10.77 -2.16 19.60
C LEU A 83 -11.82 -1.09 19.79
N GLU A 84 -11.79 -0.40 20.94
CA GLU A 84 -12.56 0.80 21.18
C GLU A 84 -11.72 2.03 20.80
N VAL A 85 -12.20 2.79 19.81
CA VAL A 85 -11.53 3.99 19.27
C VAL A 85 -12.51 5.15 19.40
N ASP A 86 -12.07 6.26 20.00
CA ASP A 86 -12.87 7.48 20.07
C ASP A 86 -12.91 8.16 18.67
N PRO A 87 -14.07 8.21 18.02
CA PRO A 87 -14.19 8.82 16.70
C PRO A 87 -13.88 10.31 16.68
N GLU A 88 -14.02 11.02 17.82
CA GLU A 88 -13.76 12.46 17.89
C GLU A 88 -12.28 12.78 17.96
N THR A 89 -11.52 12.07 18.77
CA THR A 89 -10.13 12.40 19.10
C THR A 89 -9.08 11.53 18.45
N GLN A 90 -9.45 10.35 17.91
CA GLN A 90 -8.50 9.37 17.40
C GLN A 90 -8.64 9.06 15.91
N VAL A 91 -9.72 9.53 15.25
CA VAL A 91 -9.98 9.25 13.83
C VAL A 91 -9.89 10.52 13.00
N THR A 92 -9.09 10.50 11.95
CA THR A 92 -9.03 11.57 10.94
C THR A 92 -9.23 11.00 9.54
N VAL A 93 -10.20 11.53 8.81
CA VAL A 93 -10.48 11.15 7.41
C VAL A 93 -9.60 11.98 6.48
N THR A 94 -8.93 11.32 5.52
CA THR A 94 -7.86 11.92 4.71
C THR A 94 -8.08 11.69 3.21
N LEU A 95 -7.37 12.46 2.36
CA LEU A 95 -7.41 12.33 0.90
C LEU A 95 -6.64 11.06 0.43
N GLY A 96 -7.13 9.90 0.86
CA GLY A 96 -6.47 8.62 0.73
C GLY A 96 -5.29 8.48 1.70
N ALA A 97 -4.73 7.28 1.74
CA ALA A 97 -3.60 6.95 2.62
C ALA A 97 -2.34 7.78 2.34
N THR A 98 -2.09 8.14 1.08
CA THR A 98 -0.90 8.93 0.70
C THR A 98 -0.84 10.27 1.41
N GLU A 99 -1.98 10.96 1.52
CA GLU A 99 -2.07 12.23 2.24
C GLU A 99 -1.92 12.00 3.75
N ALA A 100 -2.55 10.97 4.31
CA ALA A 100 -2.41 10.62 5.72
C ALA A 100 -0.94 10.38 6.12
N ILE A 101 -0.22 9.59 5.33
CA ILE A 101 1.20 9.29 5.55
C ILE A 101 2.05 10.57 5.43
N TYR A 102 1.82 11.35 4.38
CA TYR A 102 2.52 12.62 4.20
C TYR A 102 2.30 13.55 5.39
N SER A 103 1.05 13.81 5.75
CA SER A 103 0.70 14.72 6.85
C SER A 103 1.24 14.25 8.20
N ALA A 104 1.21 12.94 8.48
CA ALA A 104 1.78 12.40 9.70
C ALA A 104 3.31 12.55 9.75
N ILE A 105 4.02 12.27 8.65
CA ILE A 105 5.47 12.50 8.58
C ILE A 105 5.79 13.98 8.80
N GLN A 106 5.10 14.90 8.10
CA GLN A 106 5.34 16.34 8.27
C GLN A 106 5.00 16.84 9.67
N ALA A 107 4.12 16.13 10.40
CA ALA A 107 3.73 16.53 11.76
C ALA A 107 4.79 16.23 12.82
N VAL A 108 5.64 15.20 12.62
CA VAL A 108 6.52 14.71 13.68
C VAL A 108 7.98 14.54 13.28
N VAL A 109 8.29 14.68 11.99
CA VAL A 109 9.66 14.53 11.45
C VAL A 109 10.15 15.88 10.95
N GLY A 110 11.39 16.24 11.26
CA GLY A 110 12.00 17.51 10.90
C GLY A 110 13.45 17.40 10.43
N PRO A 111 14.08 18.55 10.14
CA PRO A 111 15.47 18.57 9.68
C PRO A 111 16.42 17.92 10.68
N GLY A 112 17.24 17.00 10.20
CA GLY A 112 18.23 16.27 11.01
C GLY A 112 17.72 14.93 11.56
N ASP A 113 16.43 14.68 11.50
CA ASP A 113 15.85 13.39 11.91
C ASP A 113 16.16 12.27 10.89
N GLU A 114 16.10 11.04 11.38
CA GLU A 114 16.20 9.83 10.57
C GLU A 114 14.90 9.01 10.65
N VAL A 115 14.46 8.51 9.50
CA VAL A 115 13.30 7.64 9.38
C VAL A 115 13.76 6.28 8.85
N ILE A 116 13.58 5.24 9.66
CA ILE A 116 13.84 3.86 9.22
C ILE A 116 12.65 3.41 8.38
N MET A 117 12.91 2.84 7.20
CA MET A 117 11.92 2.23 6.32
C MET A 117 12.49 0.99 5.64
N PHE A 118 11.62 0.16 5.08
CA PHE A 118 11.98 -1.12 4.51
C PHE A 118 11.87 -1.10 2.98
N ASP A 119 12.96 -1.52 2.31
CA ASP A 119 12.99 -1.69 0.85
C ASP A 119 12.65 -3.14 0.45
N PRO A 120 11.90 -3.34 -0.64
CA PRO A 120 11.38 -2.34 -1.56
C PRO A 120 10.29 -1.50 -0.90
N SER A 121 10.35 -0.18 -0.94
CA SER A 121 9.37 0.71 -0.29
C SER A 121 8.43 1.35 -1.31
N TYR A 122 7.18 1.59 -0.91
CA TYR A 122 6.23 2.32 -1.74
C TYR A 122 6.79 3.73 -2.05
N ASP A 123 6.68 4.15 -3.29
CA ASP A 123 7.40 5.28 -3.89
C ASP A 123 7.11 6.66 -3.27
N SER A 124 6.05 6.80 -2.47
CA SER A 124 5.72 8.05 -1.80
C SER A 124 6.42 8.27 -0.45
N TYR A 125 7.02 7.22 0.15
CA TYR A 125 7.55 7.32 1.51
C TYR A 125 8.83 8.16 1.59
N ASP A 126 9.85 7.81 0.81
CA ASP A 126 11.11 8.55 0.79
C ASP A 126 10.94 10.04 0.41
N PRO A 127 10.17 10.39 -0.62
CA PRO A 127 9.88 11.79 -0.92
C PRO A 127 9.23 12.56 0.24
N ALA A 128 8.30 11.94 0.99
CA ALA A 128 7.66 12.58 2.13
C ALA A 128 8.65 12.88 3.25
N VAL A 129 9.56 11.94 3.55
CA VAL A 129 10.65 12.10 4.54
C VAL A 129 11.61 13.21 4.11
N ARG A 130 12.05 13.21 2.86
CA ARG A 130 12.99 14.22 2.31
C ARG A 130 12.37 15.61 2.27
N LEU A 131 11.07 15.72 2.00
CA LEU A 131 10.35 16.99 2.04
C LEU A 131 10.24 17.56 3.47
N ALA A 132 10.26 16.72 4.50
CA ALA A 132 10.39 17.12 5.90
C ALA A 132 11.81 17.58 6.28
N GLY A 133 12.79 17.42 5.38
CA GLY A 133 14.21 17.74 5.63
C GLY A 133 14.98 16.65 6.36
N ALA A 134 14.39 15.47 6.49
CA ALA A 134 14.97 14.31 7.16
C ALA A 134 15.64 13.34 6.19
N ARG A 135 16.28 12.31 6.74
CA ARG A 135 16.96 11.27 6.00
C ARG A 135 16.28 9.92 6.16
N SER A 136 16.07 9.22 5.05
CA SER A 136 15.61 7.83 5.05
C SER A 136 16.77 6.88 5.31
N ILE A 137 16.60 5.97 6.28
CA ILE A 137 17.47 4.84 6.56
C ILE A 137 16.76 3.60 6.02
N ARG A 138 17.24 3.06 4.91
CA ARG A 138 16.54 2.04 4.13
C ARG A 138 17.11 0.66 4.41
N ILE A 139 16.29 -0.25 4.95
CA ILE A 139 16.67 -1.62 5.31
C ILE A 139 16.08 -2.58 4.28
N PRO A 140 16.93 -3.31 3.52
CA PRO A 140 16.43 -4.19 2.48
C PRO A 140 15.76 -5.44 3.04
N LEU A 141 14.55 -5.72 2.55
CA LEU A 141 13.88 -7.01 2.66
C LEU A 141 14.34 -7.88 1.49
N MET A 142 14.78 -9.10 1.77
CA MET A 142 15.36 -9.96 0.76
C MET A 142 14.38 -11.03 0.26
N PRO A 143 14.33 -11.28 -1.07
CA PRO A 143 13.58 -12.39 -1.60
C PRO A 143 14.13 -13.74 -1.08
N PRO A 144 13.32 -14.82 -1.10
CA PRO A 144 11.93 -14.86 -1.59
C PRO A 144 10.90 -14.44 -0.56
N GLU A 145 11.24 -14.38 0.72
CA GLU A 145 10.30 -14.22 1.84
C GLU A 145 10.03 -12.76 2.20
N PHE A 146 10.94 -11.86 1.91
CA PHE A 146 10.86 -10.42 2.24
C PHE A 146 10.51 -10.18 3.72
N ARG A 147 11.25 -10.85 4.62
CA ARG A 147 11.07 -10.72 6.08
C ARG A 147 11.76 -9.49 6.61
N TYR A 148 11.22 -8.94 7.70
CA TYR A 148 11.85 -7.86 8.45
C TYR A 148 13.11 -8.34 9.16
N ASP A 149 14.22 -7.63 8.96
CA ASP A 149 15.49 -7.88 9.63
C ASP A 149 15.61 -6.96 10.86
N TRP A 150 15.11 -7.43 11.98
CA TRP A 150 15.05 -6.65 13.21
C TRP A 150 16.44 -6.38 13.81
N ASP A 151 17.45 -7.20 13.52
CA ASP A 151 18.83 -6.95 13.98
C ASP A 151 19.43 -5.78 13.23
N ARG A 152 19.17 -5.66 11.93
CA ARG A 152 19.53 -4.47 11.16
C ARG A 152 18.79 -3.22 11.66
N VAL A 153 17.51 -3.36 12.02
CA VAL A 153 16.74 -2.24 12.62
C VAL A 153 17.41 -1.78 13.91
N ARG A 154 17.71 -2.71 14.83
CA ARG A 154 18.41 -2.39 16.09
C ARG A 154 19.74 -1.69 15.87
N GLY A 155 20.51 -2.16 14.88
CA GLY A 155 21.81 -1.58 14.52
C GLY A 155 21.73 -0.20 13.85
N ALA A 156 20.59 0.12 13.22
CA ALA A 156 20.36 1.40 12.56
C ALA A 156 19.84 2.50 13.50
N ILE A 157 19.24 2.13 14.63
CA ILE A 157 18.67 3.09 15.59
C ILE A 157 19.78 3.89 16.28
N ASN A 158 19.59 5.21 16.31
CA ASN A 158 20.45 6.16 17.00
C ASN A 158 19.63 7.34 17.55
N GLU A 159 20.28 8.35 18.10
CA GLU A 159 19.63 9.52 18.72
C GLU A 159 18.82 10.39 17.74
N ARG A 160 19.07 10.28 16.42
CA ARG A 160 18.32 10.97 15.37
C ARG A 160 17.12 10.17 14.87
N THR A 161 17.00 8.90 15.24
CA THR A 161 15.89 8.07 14.79
C THR A 161 14.60 8.57 15.41
N ARG A 162 13.71 9.11 14.57
CA ARG A 162 12.43 9.68 14.99
C ARG A 162 11.23 8.80 14.66
N LEU A 163 11.30 8.06 13.56
CA LEU A 163 10.17 7.31 13.04
C LEU A 163 10.63 5.97 12.44
N VAL A 164 9.85 4.91 12.66
CA VAL A 164 9.91 3.68 11.88
C VAL A 164 8.68 3.62 10.97
N LEU A 165 8.89 3.59 9.66
CA LEU A 165 7.82 3.44 8.68
C LEU A 165 7.68 1.96 8.33
N PHE A 166 6.52 1.41 8.64
CA PHE A 166 6.18 -0.01 8.55
C PHE A 166 4.99 -0.22 7.62
N ASN A 167 5.03 -1.19 6.71
CA ASN A 167 3.94 -1.45 5.77
C ASN A 167 3.52 -2.92 5.83
N THR A 168 2.28 -3.20 6.23
CA THR A 168 1.76 -4.57 6.34
C THR A 168 0.26 -4.63 6.06
N PRO A 169 -0.20 -5.54 5.18
CA PRO A 169 0.56 -6.34 4.20
C PRO A 169 1.37 -5.49 3.24
N HIS A 170 2.55 -5.96 2.86
CA HIS A 170 3.60 -5.16 2.25
C HIS A 170 3.47 -5.04 0.73
N ASN A 171 3.43 -3.81 0.22
CA ASN A 171 3.53 -3.50 -1.19
C ASN A 171 4.92 -2.88 -1.50
N PRO A 172 5.73 -3.47 -2.41
CA PRO A 172 5.38 -4.47 -3.42
C PRO A 172 5.70 -5.94 -3.06
N ALA A 173 6.23 -6.24 -1.89
CA ALA A 173 6.82 -7.53 -1.57
C ALA A 173 5.81 -8.68 -1.34
N CYS A 174 4.52 -8.40 -1.20
CA CYS A 174 3.45 -9.36 -0.91
C CYS A 174 3.60 -10.12 0.43
N SER A 175 4.56 -9.74 1.27
CA SER A 175 4.72 -10.29 2.61
C SER A 175 3.69 -9.69 3.58
N ALA A 176 3.53 -10.28 4.74
CA ALA A 176 2.73 -9.74 5.82
C ALA A 176 3.46 -9.95 7.14
N ALA A 177 3.42 -8.96 8.00
CA ALA A 177 3.97 -9.04 9.34
C ALA A 177 3.21 -10.06 10.19
N THR A 178 3.88 -10.58 11.19
CA THR A 178 3.34 -11.45 12.21
C THR A 178 3.15 -10.70 13.53
N ALA A 179 2.43 -11.29 14.48
CA ALA A 179 2.35 -10.75 15.83
C ALA A 179 3.74 -10.68 16.50
N GLU A 180 4.65 -11.62 16.18
CA GLU A 180 6.03 -11.62 16.66
C GLU A 180 6.82 -10.43 16.12
N ASP A 181 6.63 -10.06 14.84
CA ASP A 181 7.22 -8.86 14.26
C ASP A 181 6.77 -7.61 15.01
N LEU A 182 5.48 -7.50 15.36
CA LEU A 182 4.96 -6.36 16.12
C LEU A 182 5.51 -6.31 17.55
N ASN A 183 5.61 -7.45 18.22
CA ASN A 183 6.23 -7.51 19.55
C ASN A 183 7.69 -7.10 19.48
N THR A 184 8.41 -7.55 18.46
CA THR A 184 9.80 -7.15 18.24
C THR A 184 9.94 -5.67 17.95
N LEU A 185 9.04 -5.09 17.13
CA LEU A 185 9.02 -3.66 16.88
C LEU A 185 8.76 -2.86 18.17
N ALA A 186 7.81 -3.31 19.00
CA ALA A 186 7.54 -2.70 20.30
C ALA A 186 8.78 -2.73 21.21
N ASP A 187 9.47 -3.87 21.29
CA ASP A 187 10.71 -4.02 22.06
C ASP A 187 11.82 -3.07 21.55
N VAL A 188 11.91 -2.93 20.23
CA VAL A 188 12.91 -2.08 19.57
C VAL A 188 12.72 -0.60 19.91
N ILE A 189 11.47 -0.12 20.02
CA ILE A 189 11.17 1.29 20.30
C ILE A 189 10.93 1.58 21.79
N ARG A 190 10.92 0.55 22.63
CA ARG A 190 10.63 0.69 24.08
C ARG A 190 11.61 1.63 24.74
N GLY A 191 11.07 2.58 25.54
CA GLY A 191 11.87 3.57 26.26
C GLY A 191 12.53 4.64 25.38
N ARG A 192 12.25 4.67 24.08
CA ARG A 192 12.80 5.63 23.12
C ARG A 192 11.72 6.60 22.62
N ASP A 193 12.13 7.79 22.23
CA ASP A 193 11.25 8.77 21.56
C ASP A 193 11.16 8.49 20.05
N ILE A 194 10.75 7.26 19.73
CA ILE A 194 10.56 6.79 18.36
C ILE A 194 9.07 6.50 18.16
N LEU A 195 8.51 7.04 17.09
CA LEU A 195 7.15 6.82 16.65
C LEU A 195 7.09 5.76 15.54
N VAL A 196 5.90 5.29 15.24
CA VAL A 196 5.64 4.34 14.16
C VAL A 196 4.64 4.94 13.18
N MET A 197 4.94 4.87 11.89
CA MET A 197 3.97 5.03 10.81
C MET A 197 3.67 3.65 10.27
N SER A 198 2.44 3.16 10.45
CA SER A 198 2.00 1.88 9.93
C SER A 198 1.04 2.08 8.76
N ASP A 199 1.49 1.73 7.56
CA ASP A 199 0.62 1.67 6.37
C ASP A 199 -0.04 0.30 6.30
N GLU A 200 -1.34 0.26 6.63
CA GLU A 200 -2.16 -0.95 6.70
C GLU A 200 -3.29 -0.95 5.66
N VAL A 201 -3.09 -0.31 4.52
CA VAL A 201 -4.14 -0.16 3.47
C VAL A 201 -4.65 -1.50 2.93
N TYR A 202 -3.90 -2.59 3.11
CA TYR A 202 -4.27 -3.95 2.72
C TYR A 202 -4.74 -4.82 3.88
N GLU A 203 -5.16 -4.25 5.01
CA GLU A 203 -5.55 -4.95 6.25
C GLU A 203 -6.51 -6.13 6.04
N HIS A 204 -7.42 -6.03 5.06
CA HIS A 204 -8.39 -7.08 4.72
C HIS A 204 -7.96 -7.99 3.56
N VAL A 205 -6.72 -7.87 3.10
CA VAL A 205 -6.20 -8.68 2.01
C VAL A 205 -5.03 -9.52 2.52
N VAL A 206 -5.37 -10.48 3.37
CA VAL A 206 -4.47 -11.50 3.95
C VAL A 206 -5.02 -12.88 3.61
N TYR A 207 -4.16 -13.88 3.50
CA TYR A 207 -4.46 -15.16 2.90
C TYR A 207 -4.16 -16.34 3.82
N ASP A 208 -4.66 -17.51 3.44
CA ASP A 208 -4.36 -18.81 4.06
C ASP A 208 -4.80 -18.87 5.53
N GLY A 209 -5.97 -18.29 5.84
CA GLY A 209 -6.53 -18.25 7.18
C GLY A 209 -5.76 -17.38 8.19
N ARG A 210 -4.82 -16.57 7.73
CA ARG A 210 -4.06 -15.66 8.59
C ARG A 210 -4.92 -14.48 9.01
N SER A 211 -4.71 -14.03 10.23
CA SER A 211 -5.22 -12.74 10.69
C SER A 211 -4.24 -11.63 10.35
N HIS A 212 -4.75 -10.43 10.05
CA HIS A 212 -3.91 -9.25 9.91
C HIS A 212 -3.30 -8.86 11.25
N ALA A 213 -1.99 -8.63 11.27
CA ALA A 213 -1.27 -8.12 12.42
C ALA A 213 -1.25 -6.57 12.35
N SER A 214 -2.21 -5.92 12.99
CA SER A 214 -2.26 -4.46 13.10
C SER A 214 -1.43 -3.97 14.28
N VAL A 215 -0.69 -2.86 14.10
CA VAL A 215 0.03 -2.21 15.21
C VAL A 215 -0.92 -1.74 16.31
N LEU A 216 -2.20 -1.51 15.99
CA LEU A 216 -3.22 -1.14 16.97
C LEU A 216 -3.51 -2.25 18.00
N LEU A 217 -3.18 -3.50 17.69
CA LEU A 217 -3.37 -4.66 18.60
C LEU A 217 -2.27 -4.78 19.66
N GLN A 218 -1.16 -4.04 19.48
CA GLN A 218 -0.06 -4.00 20.43
C GLN A 218 -0.08 -2.67 21.18
N PRO A 219 -0.41 -2.63 22.48
CA PRO A 219 -0.69 -1.38 23.22
C PRO A 219 0.41 -0.33 23.13
N GLU A 220 1.69 -0.75 23.23
CA GLU A 220 2.82 0.19 23.17
C GLU A 220 2.97 0.82 21.76
N LEU A 221 2.67 0.05 20.71
CA LEU A 221 2.68 0.57 19.34
C LEU A 221 1.47 1.46 19.07
N ALA A 222 0.27 1.08 19.56
CA ALA A 222 -0.95 1.86 19.38
C ALA A 222 -0.81 3.29 19.93
N GLU A 223 -0.17 3.46 21.10
CA GLU A 223 0.10 4.77 21.69
C GLU A 223 1.06 5.63 20.87
N LYS A 224 2.01 5.00 20.17
CA LYS A 224 3.10 5.65 19.46
C LYS A 224 2.94 5.63 17.95
N SER A 225 1.79 5.21 17.42
CA SER A 225 1.63 5.05 15.98
C SER A 225 0.62 6.00 15.35
N PHE A 226 0.88 6.31 14.08
CA PHE A 226 -0.12 6.66 13.09
C PHE A 226 -0.40 5.43 12.24
N THR A 227 -1.59 4.88 12.33
CA THR A 227 -2.01 3.71 11.55
C THR A 227 -2.94 4.15 10.44
N VAL A 228 -2.58 3.85 9.20
CA VAL A 228 -3.23 4.40 8.02
C VAL A 228 -3.93 3.31 7.22
N PHE A 229 -5.17 3.61 6.82
CA PHE A 229 -6.06 2.72 6.09
C PHE A 229 -6.64 3.38 4.83
N SER A 230 -7.19 2.58 3.91
CA SER A 230 -7.73 3.09 2.64
C SER A 230 -9.04 2.43 2.24
N PHE A 231 -10.11 3.22 2.15
CA PHE A 231 -11.36 2.75 1.53
C PHE A 231 -11.19 2.45 0.04
N GLY A 232 -10.23 3.09 -0.62
CA GLY A 232 -9.90 2.76 -2.01
C GLY A 232 -9.50 1.31 -2.23
N LYS A 233 -8.89 0.66 -1.22
CA LYS A 233 -8.51 -0.75 -1.25
C LYS A 233 -9.66 -1.66 -0.79
N THR A 234 -10.34 -1.26 0.26
CA THR A 234 -11.44 -2.04 0.86
C THR A 234 -12.71 -2.04 0.00
N MET A 235 -12.98 -0.96 -0.74
CA MET A 235 -14.20 -0.79 -1.56
C MET A 235 -13.92 -0.84 -3.07
N HIS A 236 -12.73 -1.27 -3.50
CA HIS A 236 -12.32 -1.27 -4.91
C HIS A 236 -12.41 0.11 -5.60
N ALA A 237 -12.42 1.19 -4.83
CA ALA A 237 -12.75 2.55 -5.25
C ALA A 237 -11.53 3.49 -5.14
N THR A 238 -10.40 3.10 -5.73
CA THR A 238 -9.14 3.85 -5.61
C THR A 238 -9.24 5.30 -6.10
N GLY A 239 -10.17 5.59 -7.02
CA GLY A 239 -10.43 6.92 -7.57
C GLY A 239 -11.18 7.86 -6.63
N LEU A 240 -11.90 7.37 -5.62
CA LEU A 240 -12.63 8.21 -4.65
C LEU A 240 -11.70 8.95 -3.68
N ARG A 241 -10.46 8.51 -3.55
CA ARG A 241 -9.43 9.15 -2.73
C ARG A 241 -9.84 9.36 -1.28
N VAL A 242 -10.39 8.34 -0.62
CA VAL A 242 -10.73 8.38 0.81
C VAL A 242 -9.91 7.34 1.56
N GLY A 243 -9.19 7.81 2.57
CA GLY A 243 -8.48 7.02 3.57
C GLY A 243 -8.74 7.59 4.96
N TYR A 244 -8.11 7.01 5.94
CA TYR A 244 -8.17 7.53 7.31
C TYR A 244 -6.93 7.12 8.10
N ALA A 245 -6.63 7.92 9.12
CA ALA A 245 -5.59 7.65 10.10
C ALA A 245 -6.20 7.43 11.48
N ILE A 246 -5.67 6.46 12.20
CA ILE A 246 -5.94 6.20 13.61
C ILE A 246 -4.66 6.46 14.40
N ALA A 247 -4.76 7.26 15.45
CA ALA A 247 -3.64 7.55 16.34
C ALA A 247 -4.15 7.92 17.73
N SER A 248 -3.26 7.95 18.74
CA SER A 248 -3.61 8.50 20.05
C SER A 248 -4.06 9.97 19.92
N ALA A 249 -4.87 10.45 20.87
CA ALA A 249 -5.41 11.82 20.81
C ALA A 249 -4.32 12.90 20.70
N VAL A 250 -3.14 12.64 21.25
CA VAL A 250 -1.97 13.54 21.14
C VAL A 250 -1.46 13.59 19.71
N LEU A 251 -1.18 12.44 19.11
CA LEU A 251 -0.67 12.32 17.74
C LEU A 251 -1.70 12.78 16.71
N THR A 252 -2.99 12.51 16.95
CA THR A 252 -4.09 12.98 16.10
C THR A 252 -4.12 14.51 16.02
N ARG A 253 -3.93 15.20 17.13
CA ARG A 253 -3.85 16.68 17.13
C ARG A 253 -2.70 17.19 16.28
N GLU A 254 -1.52 16.55 16.34
CA GLU A 254 -0.37 16.95 15.52
C GLU A 254 -0.62 16.70 14.04
N LEU A 255 -1.15 15.52 13.67
CA LEU A 255 -1.54 15.21 12.29
C LEU A 255 -2.54 16.23 11.74
N ARG A 256 -3.58 16.56 12.51
CA ARG A 256 -4.63 17.49 12.08
C ARG A 256 -4.12 18.91 11.86
N LYS A 257 -3.08 19.35 12.56
CA LYS A 257 -2.43 20.66 12.29
C LYS A 257 -1.85 20.72 10.87
N VAL A 258 -1.25 19.65 10.39
CA VAL A 258 -0.71 19.58 9.03
C VAL A 258 -1.81 19.35 8.01
N HIS A 259 -2.71 18.40 8.26
CA HIS A 259 -3.85 18.09 7.39
C HIS A 259 -4.69 19.34 7.08
N GLN A 260 -4.95 20.17 8.08
CA GLN A 260 -5.72 21.41 7.92
C GLN A 260 -5.12 22.35 6.87
N PHE A 261 -3.81 22.45 6.75
CA PHE A 261 -3.15 23.38 5.83
C PHE A 261 -2.62 22.72 4.55
N ASN A 262 -2.62 21.38 4.51
CA ASN A 262 -2.26 20.61 3.32
C ASN A 262 -3.50 20.34 2.45
N THR A 263 -4.54 19.77 3.02
CA THR A 263 -5.75 19.32 2.30
C THR A 263 -7.00 20.06 2.77
N PHE A 264 -7.07 20.43 4.03
CA PHE A 264 -8.18 21.02 4.75
C PHE A 264 -9.34 20.03 4.91
N SER A 265 -10.06 19.74 3.83
CA SER A 265 -11.29 18.93 3.85
C SER A 265 -11.35 18.09 2.57
N ILE A 266 -11.86 16.88 2.69
CA ILE A 266 -12.08 16.01 1.53
C ILE A 266 -13.55 16.00 1.10
N SER A 267 -13.83 15.39 -0.06
CA SER A 267 -15.15 15.35 -0.69
C SER A 267 -16.28 15.01 0.28
N HIS A 268 -17.12 16.00 0.59
CA HIS A 268 -18.27 15.86 1.48
C HIS A 268 -19.29 14.81 1.01
N PRO A 269 -19.73 14.81 -0.29
CA PRO A 269 -20.66 13.79 -0.75
C PRO A 269 -20.07 12.37 -0.71
N THR A 270 -18.77 12.23 -0.94
CA THR A 270 -18.11 10.93 -0.86
C THR A 270 -18.04 10.40 0.57
N GLN A 271 -17.78 11.25 1.55
CA GLN A 271 -17.80 10.86 2.96
C GLN A 271 -19.20 10.40 3.40
N HIS A 272 -20.26 11.15 3.02
CA HIS A 272 -21.64 10.74 3.27
C HIS A 272 -21.97 9.39 2.65
N ALA A 273 -21.56 9.19 1.40
CA ALA A 273 -21.81 7.94 0.69
C ALA A 273 -21.15 6.75 1.37
N ILE A 274 -19.89 6.90 1.79
CA ILE A 274 -19.16 5.82 2.49
C ILE A 274 -19.80 5.54 3.85
N ALA A 275 -20.18 6.58 4.61
CA ALA A 275 -20.85 6.40 5.90
C ALA A 275 -22.19 5.66 5.74
N ALA A 276 -22.99 6.03 4.73
CA ALA A 276 -24.25 5.36 4.42
C ALA A 276 -24.03 3.91 3.95
N TYR A 277 -23.05 3.69 3.08
CA TYR A 277 -22.68 2.35 2.59
C TYR A 277 -22.29 1.42 3.75
N LEU A 278 -21.46 1.89 4.68
CA LEU A 278 -21.07 1.13 5.85
C LEU A 278 -22.22 0.91 6.83
N ALA A 279 -23.21 1.80 6.86
CA ALA A 279 -24.43 1.60 7.64
C ALA A 279 -25.31 0.48 7.05
N GLU A 280 -25.42 0.43 5.70
CA GLU A 280 -26.19 -0.60 5.00
C GLU A 280 -25.46 -1.96 4.97
N LYS A 281 -24.13 -1.95 4.87
CA LYS A 281 -23.26 -3.14 4.74
C LYS A 281 -22.08 -3.08 5.72
N PRO A 282 -22.34 -3.22 7.03
CA PRO A 282 -21.36 -2.97 8.09
C PRO A 282 -20.19 -3.94 8.13
N ASP A 283 -20.27 -5.05 7.40
CA ASP A 283 -19.26 -6.11 7.32
C ASP A 283 -18.77 -6.37 5.88
N SER A 284 -18.97 -5.39 4.98
CA SER A 284 -18.67 -5.52 3.54
C SER A 284 -17.24 -5.97 3.20
N TRP A 285 -16.29 -5.76 4.12
CA TRP A 285 -14.88 -6.16 3.95
C TRP A 285 -14.60 -7.64 4.28
N ARG A 286 -15.49 -8.34 4.98
CA ARG A 286 -15.27 -9.73 5.45
C ARG A 286 -15.06 -10.73 4.33
N GLY A 287 -15.63 -10.49 3.16
CA GLY A 287 -15.46 -11.34 1.98
C GLY A 287 -14.13 -11.12 1.22
N LEU A 288 -13.40 -10.04 1.50
CA LEU A 288 -12.21 -9.67 0.72
C LEU A 288 -11.06 -10.68 0.78
N PRO A 289 -10.73 -11.29 1.93
CA PRO A 289 -9.68 -12.30 1.97
C PRO A 289 -9.96 -13.46 1.01
N ALA A 290 -11.14 -14.05 1.07
CA ALA A 290 -11.53 -15.17 0.20
C ALA A 290 -11.61 -14.76 -1.27
N PHE A 291 -12.15 -13.58 -1.56
CA PHE A 291 -12.25 -13.05 -2.92
C PHE A 291 -10.87 -12.89 -3.56
N PHE A 292 -9.92 -12.27 -2.89
CA PHE A 292 -8.59 -12.08 -3.44
C PHE A 292 -7.72 -13.34 -3.39
N GLN A 293 -7.91 -14.19 -2.38
CA GLN A 293 -7.24 -15.50 -2.34
C GLN A 293 -7.62 -16.35 -3.54
N ALA A 294 -8.91 -16.41 -3.91
CA ALA A 294 -9.34 -17.15 -5.11
C ALA A 294 -8.64 -16.64 -6.38
N LYS A 295 -8.47 -15.32 -6.53
CA LYS A 295 -7.73 -14.72 -7.66
C LYS A 295 -6.23 -15.04 -7.62
N ARG A 296 -5.61 -14.97 -6.44
CA ARG A 296 -4.21 -15.37 -6.23
C ARG A 296 -4.01 -16.83 -6.63
N ASP A 297 -4.83 -17.71 -6.11
CA ASP A 297 -4.71 -19.15 -6.33
C ASP A 297 -4.95 -19.50 -7.79
N ARG A 298 -5.93 -18.85 -8.45
CA ARG A 298 -6.16 -18.97 -9.90
C ARG A 298 -4.89 -18.69 -10.70
N VAL A 299 -4.23 -17.57 -10.44
CA VAL A 299 -2.99 -17.19 -11.14
C VAL A 299 -1.86 -18.15 -10.79
N ARG A 300 -1.70 -18.54 -9.54
CA ARG A 300 -0.64 -19.45 -9.10
C ARG A 300 -0.78 -20.83 -9.73
N ASN A 301 -1.97 -21.42 -9.67
CA ASN A 301 -2.24 -22.75 -10.25
C ASN A 301 -2.00 -22.75 -11.77
N ALA A 302 -2.43 -21.69 -12.45
CA ALA A 302 -2.28 -21.61 -13.90
C ALA A 302 -0.82 -21.32 -14.37
N LEU A 303 0.04 -20.84 -13.49
CA LEU A 303 1.47 -20.64 -13.74
C LEU A 303 2.36 -21.75 -13.15
N GLU A 304 1.81 -22.73 -12.45
CA GLU A 304 2.57 -23.77 -11.75
C GLU A 304 3.56 -24.53 -12.66
N THR A 305 3.14 -24.80 -13.89
CA THR A 305 3.97 -25.51 -14.88
C THR A 305 4.72 -24.61 -15.85
N SER A 306 4.70 -23.30 -15.62
CA SER A 306 5.31 -22.32 -16.53
C SER A 306 6.85 -22.30 -16.50
N GLY A 307 7.46 -22.83 -15.44
CA GLY A 307 8.86 -22.68 -15.12
C GLY A 307 9.20 -21.43 -14.30
N PHE A 308 8.26 -20.49 -14.12
CA PHE A 308 8.44 -19.40 -13.16
C PHE A 308 8.31 -19.91 -11.73
N ARG A 309 9.14 -19.40 -10.83
CA ARG A 309 8.91 -19.56 -9.40
C ARG A 309 7.90 -18.52 -8.92
N LEU A 310 7.05 -18.92 -7.99
CA LEU A 310 6.01 -18.07 -7.43
C LEU A 310 6.27 -17.86 -5.94
N PRO A 311 7.01 -16.81 -5.55
CA PRO A 311 7.23 -16.49 -4.14
C PRO A 311 5.91 -16.42 -3.36
N PRO A 312 5.94 -16.69 -2.03
CA PRO A 312 4.74 -16.63 -1.22
C PRO A 312 4.09 -15.23 -1.26
N ALA A 313 2.80 -15.17 -1.60
CA ALA A 313 1.99 -13.99 -1.42
C ALA A 313 1.10 -14.17 -0.18
N ARG A 314 1.46 -13.53 0.91
CA ARG A 314 0.78 -13.65 2.21
C ARG A 314 -0.31 -12.61 2.41
N GLY A 315 -0.23 -11.54 1.62
CA GLY A 315 -1.21 -10.45 1.61
C GLY A 315 -1.05 -9.56 0.40
N THR A 316 -1.84 -8.49 0.34
CA THR A 316 -2.02 -7.57 -0.79
C THR A 316 -2.71 -8.24 -1.99
N TYR A 317 -3.14 -7.47 -2.97
CA TYR A 317 -3.67 -8.02 -4.21
C TYR A 317 -2.61 -8.11 -5.32
N PHE A 318 -1.40 -8.55 -4.92
CA PHE A 318 -0.31 -8.78 -5.86
C PHE A 318 0.22 -10.20 -5.76
N GLN A 319 0.90 -10.63 -6.81
CA GLN A 319 1.69 -11.86 -6.86
C GLN A 319 3.05 -11.51 -7.47
N LEU A 320 4.09 -12.06 -6.89
CA LEU A 320 5.44 -11.98 -7.43
C LEU A 320 5.69 -13.13 -8.40
N LEU A 321 6.42 -12.84 -9.46
CA LEU A 321 6.86 -13.79 -10.48
C LEU A 321 8.39 -13.77 -10.53
N ASP A 322 9.01 -14.85 -10.07
CA ASP A 322 10.47 -15.02 -10.13
C ASP A 322 10.86 -15.73 -11.44
N PHE A 323 11.70 -15.07 -12.21
CA PHE A 323 12.17 -15.49 -13.53
C PHE A 323 13.62 -16.01 -13.55
N SER A 324 14.19 -16.32 -12.40
CA SER A 324 15.61 -16.71 -12.26
C SER A 324 15.98 -17.94 -13.08
N GLU A 325 15.03 -18.81 -13.41
CA GLU A 325 15.23 -19.98 -14.26
C GLU A 325 15.36 -19.63 -15.76
N PHE A 326 14.96 -18.44 -16.18
CA PHE A 326 14.90 -18.04 -17.58
C PHE A 326 15.96 -17.02 -17.98
N SER A 327 16.44 -16.22 -17.03
CA SER A 327 17.32 -15.09 -17.33
C SER A 327 18.14 -14.70 -16.11
N PRO A 328 19.37 -14.21 -16.31
CA PRO A 328 20.11 -13.52 -15.27
C PRO A 328 19.29 -12.38 -14.62
N PRO A 329 19.67 -11.91 -13.43
CA PRO A 329 19.03 -10.77 -12.77
C PRO A 329 18.94 -9.54 -13.69
N GLY A 330 17.83 -8.79 -13.57
CA GLY A 330 17.57 -7.61 -14.38
C GLY A 330 16.07 -7.41 -14.60
N ASP A 331 15.35 -7.12 -13.52
CA ASP A 331 13.89 -7.08 -13.47
C ASP A 331 13.27 -6.01 -14.38
N ILE A 332 13.93 -4.85 -14.56
CA ILE A 332 13.48 -3.80 -15.50
C ILE A 332 13.47 -4.35 -16.93
N GLY A 333 14.57 -4.96 -17.36
CA GLY A 333 14.67 -5.54 -18.70
C GLY A 333 13.69 -6.69 -18.91
N PHE A 334 13.46 -7.51 -17.88
CA PHE A 334 12.52 -8.62 -17.96
C PHE A 334 11.05 -8.12 -18.01
N ALA A 335 10.69 -7.10 -17.23
CA ALA A 335 9.37 -6.46 -17.30
C ALA A 335 9.11 -5.86 -18.68
N GLU A 336 10.12 -5.25 -19.32
CA GLU A 336 10.02 -4.73 -20.67
C GLU A 336 9.83 -5.86 -21.71
N ARG A 337 10.51 -6.98 -21.54
CA ARG A 337 10.31 -8.17 -22.40
C ARG A 337 8.89 -8.76 -22.25
N LEU A 338 8.39 -8.90 -21.03
CA LEU A 338 7.01 -9.33 -20.80
C LEU A 338 6.00 -8.39 -21.47
N LEU A 339 6.25 -7.08 -21.40
CA LEU A 339 5.40 -6.10 -22.05
C LEU A 339 5.42 -6.22 -23.58
N THR A 340 6.60 -6.26 -24.18
CA THR A 340 6.77 -6.19 -25.66
C THR A 340 6.56 -7.54 -26.34
N GLU A 341 6.98 -8.65 -25.71
CA GLU A 341 6.94 -9.98 -26.30
C GLU A 341 5.72 -10.80 -25.89
N ALA A 342 5.17 -10.57 -24.68
CA ALA A 342 3.96 -11.26 -24.19
C ALA A 342 2.71 -10.36 -24.19
N GLY A 343 2.87 -9.04 -24.34
CA GLY A 343 1.76 -8.10 -24.25
C GLY A 343 1.15 -8.02 -22.84
N VAL A 344 2.00 -8.18 -21.79
CA VAL A 344 1.59 -8.11 -20.37
C VAL A 344 2.52 -7.17 -19.62
N ALA A 345 1.98 -6.05 -19.13
CA ALA A 345 2.72 -5.12 -18.30
C ALA A 345 2.78 -5.61 -16.85
N THR A 346 3.97 -5.60 -16.29
CA THR A 346 4.29 -5.93 -14.89
C THR A 346 5.09 -4.81 -14.26
N ILE A 347 5.38 -4.88 -12.97
CA ILE A 347 6.23 -3.89 -12.28
C ILE A 347 7.52 -4.57 -11.81
N PRO A 348 8.71 -4.06 -12.23
CA PRO A 348 9.98 -4.47 -11.63
C PRO A 348 10.09 -3.96 -10.19
N LEU A 349 10.83 -4.66 -9.33
CA LEU A 349 10.97 -4.29 -7.92
C LEU A 349 12.17 -3.37 -7.64
N SER A 350 13.22 -3.43 -8.48
CA SER A 350 14.43 -2.64 -8.27
C SER A 350 14.21 -1.13 -8.11
N PRO A 351 13.23 -0.48 -8.80
CA PRO A 351 12.99 0.95 -8.61
C PRO A 351 12.49 1.35 -7.21
N PHE A 352 12.10 0.37 -6.38
CA PHE A 352 11.62 0.60 -5.01
C PHE A 352 12.71 0.40 -3.95
N TYR A 353 13.93 0.14 -4.36
CA TYR A 353 15.11 0.08 -3.49
C TYR A 353 15.99 1.31 -3.70
N ALA A 354 16.62 1.79 -2.63
CA ALA A 354 17.70 2.77 -2.76
C ALA A 354 18.94 2.13 -3.41
N GLU A 355 19.27 0.92 -2.96
CA GLU A 355 20.37 0.10 -3.47
C GLU A 355 19.79 -1.28 -3.82
N PRO A 356 19.33 -1.48 -5.07
CA PRO A 356 18.67 -2.72 -5.42
C PRO A 356 19.66 -3.91 -5.41
N PRO A 357 19.30 -5.02 -4.76
CA PRO A 357 20.05 -6.26 -4.94
C PRO A 357 19.85 -6.79 -6.36
N ALA A 358 20.61 -7.83 -6.72
CA ALA A 358 20.40 -8.54 -7.98
C ALA A 358 19.02 -9.23 -7.96
N LEU A 359 18.02 -8.66 -8.64
CA LEU A 359 16.64 -9.11 -8.62
C LEU A 359 16.25 -9.85 -9.91
N SER A 360 15.60 -10.99 -9.74
CA SER A 360 14.93 -11.75 -10.80
C SER A 360 13.42 -11.82 -10.58
N VAL A 361 12.81 -10.75 -10.06
CA VAL A 361 11.41 -10.75 -9.63
C VAL A 361 10.65 -9.57 -10.21
N VAL A 362 9.47 -9.82 -10.76
CA VAL A 362 8.49 -8.79 -11.14
C VAL A 362 7.17 -8.99 -10.40
N ARG A 363 6.38 -7.93 -10.23
CA ARG A 363 5.10 -7.93 -9.53
C ARG A 363 3.93 -7.89 -10.51
N LEU A 364 2.93 -8.75 -10.30
CA LEU A 364 1.64 -8.78 -11.00
C LEU A 364 0.53 -8.28 -10.07
N CYS A 365 -0.40 -7.46 -10.58
CA CYS A 365 -1.64 -7.13 -9.90
C CYS A 365 -2.71 -8.16 -10.23
N ILE A 366 -3.24 -8.83 -9.20
CA ILE A 366 -4.33 -9.82 -9.34
C ILE A 366 -5.73 -9.22 -9.11
N ALA A 367 -5.83 -7.94 -8.78
CA ALA A 367 -7.10 -7.24 -8.68
C ALA A 367 -7.65 -6.94 -10.09
N LYS A 368 -7.93 -7.99 -10.84
CA LYS A 368 -8.43 -7.93 -12.22
C LYS A 368 -9.63 -8.88 -12.39
N ARG A 369 -10.40 -8.68 -13.46
CA ARG A 369 -11.44 -9.64 -13.86
C ARG A 369 -10.80 -11.00 -14.14
N ASP A 370 -11.54 -12.06 -13.89
CA ASP A 370 -11.03 -13.42 -14.12
C ASP A 370 -10.61 -13.62 -15.58
N ALA A 371 -11.38 -13.11 -16.52
CA ALA A 371 -11.03 -13.16 -17.95
C ALA A 371 -9.71 -12.42 -18.26
N THR A 372 -9.43 -11.29 -17.60
CA THR A 372 -8.15 -10.56 -17.75
C THR A 372 -6.98 -11.38 -17.19
N LEU A 373 -7.19 -12.05 -16.04
CA LEU A 373 -6.17 -12.91 -15.45
C LEU A 373 -5.89 -14.13 -16.30
N ASP A 374 -6.93 -14.80 -16.82
CA ASP A 374 -6.80 -15.98 -17.68
C ASP A 374 -6.03 -15.66 -18.97
N GLU A 375 -6.38 -14.58 -19.63
CA GLU A 375 -5.67 -14.12 -20.83
C GLU A 375 -4.20 -13.75 -20.52
N ALA A 376 -3.95 -13.05 -19.41
CA ALA A 376 -2.60 -12.69 -19.02
C ALA A 376 -1.74 -13.93 -18.74
N VAL A 377 -2.28 -14.90 -18.01
CA VAL A 377 -1.58 -16.15 -17.70
C VAL A 377 -1.31 -16.98 -18.98
N LEU A 378 -2.28 -17.04 -19.91
CA LEU A 378 -2.08 -17.68 -21.20
C LEU A 378 -0.89 -17.08 -21.96
N ARG A 379 -0.80 -15.76 -22.02
CA ARG A 379 0.30 -15.04 -22.69
C ARG A 379 1.62 -15.26 -21.97
N ILE A 380 1.65 -15.23 -20.64
CA ILE A 380 2.85 -15.48 -19.83
C ILE A 380 3.36 -16.91 -20.06
N ASN A 381 2.48 -17.91 -20.06
CA ASN A 381 2.85 -19.31 -20.33
C ASN A 381 3.40 -19.50 -21.76
N ALA A 382 2.79 -18.87 -22.77
CA ALA A 382 3.29 -18.91 -24.15
C ALA A 382 4.67 -18.25 -24.26
N PHE A 383 4.89 -17.15 -23.55
CA PHE A 383 6.20 -16.50 -23.48
C PHE A 383 7.23 -17.39 -22.80
N ALA A 384 6.91 -17.98 -21.64
CA ALA A 384 7.78 -18.90 -20.92
C ALA A 384 8.23 -20.09 -21.79
N ALA A 385 7.29 -20.73 -22.48
CA ALA A 385 7.58 -21.85 -23.37
C ALA A 385 8.51 -21.47 -24.54
N ARG A 386 8.44 -20.22 -25.00
CA ARG A 386 9.31 -19.71 -26.07
C ARG A 386 10.75 -19.46 -25.57
N ILE A 387 10.90 -18.79 -24.42
CA ILE A 387 12.23 -18.45 -23.89
C ILE A 387 12.94 -19.66 -23.27
N GLY A 388 12.21 -20.61 -22.68
CA GLY A 388 12.75 -21.86 -22.14
C GLY A 388 13.35 -22.77 -23.22
N ARG A 389 12.79 -22.74 -24.45
CA ARG A 389 13.34 -23.47 -25.61
C ARG A 389 14.58 -22.82 -26.24
N ALA A 390 14.75 -21.52 -26.03
CA ALA A 390 15.88 -20.79 -26.59
C ALA A 390 17.16 -20.91 -25.74
N GLY A 391 17.03 -21.38 -24.49
CA GLY A 391 18.14 -21.60 -23.54
C GLY A 391 18.56 -23.07 -23.40
N ALA A 392 17.85 -24.00 -24.05
CA ALA A 392 18.18 -25.43 -24.13
C ALA A 392 18.85 -25.76 -25.46
#